data_6a1542db0d820caa81473c182ad25a7c
#
_entry.id   6a1542db0d820caa81473c182ad25a7c
#
_cell.length_a   1.000
_cell.length_b   1.000
_cell.length_c   1.000
_cell.angle_alpha   90.00
_cell.angle_beta   90.00
_cell.angle_gamma   90.00
#
_symmetry.space_group_name_H-M   'P 1'
#
loop_
_entity.id
_entity.type
_entity.pdbx_description
1 polymer ?
#
loop_
_entity_poly.entity_id
_entity_poly.type
_entity_poly.pdbx_seq_one_letter_code
_entity_poly.pdbx_strand_id
1 'polypeptide(L)'
;MAATQKPAAPKKKSQGFQGVRHAIIIIIFAFAVGICFYLFFLGNPANFANGDPEGHPLNMLGTVYKGGWVVPIILGLLCTVIAMSVERIIAISACSGKGNVTKFTENIKKALKDGDIAKAEDLCNKQGGSVANVVLADLKSYREMESAPIKLKEKVAAIQNAHEEETALEMPTMTMNLPIIATIVTLGTLTALFGTVLGMIRSFAALAAGGGADSMALSTGISEALVNTASGIATSWVSVVAYNYFTNKIDKLTFAMDEIGYTIAHTYEDKHPEA
;
A
#
# COMPACT_ATOMS: atom_id res chain seq x y z
N MET A 1 -31.14 8.76 40.78
CA MET A 1 -29.98 8.77 39.91
C MET A 1 -30.35 8.08 38.62
N ALA A 2 -30.72 8.83 37.56
CA ALA A 2 -31.03 8.30 36.25
C ALA A 2 -29.75 8.25 35.45
N ALA A 3 -29.33 7.06 35.05
CA ALA A 3 -28.16 6.85 34.18
C ALA A 3 -28.51 7.38 32.79
N THR A 4 -27.86 8.47 32.39
CA THR A 4 -27.93 9.04 31.05
C THR A 4 -27.26 8.05 30.07
N GLN A 5 -28.08 7.30 29.33
CA GLN A 5 -27.59 6.46 28.25
C GLN A 5 -26.99 7.37 27.17
N LYS A 6 -25.65 7.26 26.99
CA LYS A 6 -24.93 7.86 25.86
C LYS A 6 -25.54 7.36 24.56
N PRO A 7 -25.96 8.22 23.62
CA PRO A 7 -26.50 7.78 22.34
C PRO A 7 -25.49 6.87 21.62
N ALA A 8 -25.94 5.71 21.16
CA ALA A 8 -25.13 4.82 20.38
C ALA A 8 -24.67 5.54 19.09
N ALA A 9 -23.35 5.59 18.87
CA ALA A 9 -22.78 6.15 17.65
C ALA A 9 -23.44 5.50 16.43
N PRO A 10 -23.84 6.27 15.40
CA PRO A 10 -24.45 5.72 14.19
C PRO A 10 -23.48 4.73 13.56
N LYS A 11 -23.93 3.50 13.30
CA LYS A 11 -23.16 2.49 12.58
C LYS A 11 -22.76 3.05 11.22
N LYS A 12 -21.47 3.36 11.01
CA LYS A 12 -20.91 3.73 9.71
C LYS A 12 -21.31 2.67 8.69
N LYS A 13 -22.02 3.05 7.64
CA LYS A 13 -22.15 2.23 6.44
C LYS A 13 -20.78 2.23 5.77
N SER A 14 -20.03 1.15 5.90
CA SER A 14 -18.82 0.91 5.13
C SER A 14 -19.17 0.97 3.64
N GLN A 15 -18.82 2.06 3.00
CA GLN A 15 -19.01 2.25 1.56
C GLN A 15 -17.66 1.99 0.87
N GLY A 16 -17.43 0.75 0.45
CA GLY A 16 -16.30 0.39 -0.38
C GLY A 16 -15.42 -0.74 0.19
N PHE A 17 -14.49 -1.21 -0.64
CA PHE A 17 -13.50 -2.20 -0.28
C PHE A 17 -12.46 -1.57 0.66
N GLN A 18 -12.43 -2.00 1.91
CA GLN A 18 -11.55 -1.46 2.97
C GLN A 18 -10.13 -2.08 2.96
N GLY A 19 -9.79 -2.85 1.95
CA GLY A 19 -8.56 -3.64 1.92
C GLY A 19 -8.73 -5.03 2.53
N VAL A 20 -7.75 -5.90 2.30
CA VAL A 20 -7.76 -7.27 2.83
C VAL A 20 -7.18 -7.27 4.25
N ARG A 21 -8.04 -7.51 5.25
CA ARG A 21 -7.64 -7.60 6.67
C ARG A 21 -6.65 -8.73 6.95
N HIS A 22 -6.66 -9.78 6.13
CA HIS A 22 -5.79 -10.95 6.28
C HIS A 22 -4.70 -10.96 5.20
N ALA A 23 -3.81 -9.96 5.23
CA ALA A 23 -2.66 -9.88 4.32
C ALA A 23 -1.81 -11.16 4.29
N ILE A 24 -1.75 -11.90 5.42
CA ILE A 24 -1.01 -13.16 5.54
C ILE A 24 -1.49 -14.20 4.50
N ILE A 25 -2.79 -14.27 4.22
CA ILE A 25 -3.32 -15.22 3.22
C ILE A 25 -2.81 -14.86 1.82
N ILE A 26 -2.78 -13.57 1.49
CA ILE A 26 -2.24 -13.09 0.20
C ILE A 26 -0.75 -13.40 0.11
N ILE A 27 0.01 -13.20 1.19
CA ILE A 27 1.45 -13.48 1.23
C ILE A 27 1.70 -14.98 1.00
N ILE A 28 1.00 -15.86 1.74
CA ILE A 28 1.15 -17.31 1.58
C ILE A 28 0.81 -17.74 0.14
N PHE A 29 -0.28 -17.22 -0.41
CA PHE A 29 -0.67 -17.51 -1.78
C PHE A 29 0.37 -17.01 -2.80
N ALA A 30 0.90 -15.79 -2.61
CA ALA A 30 1.93 -15.23 -3.47
C ALA A 30 3.22 -16.04 -3.42
N PHE A 31 3.63 -16.52 -2.23
CA PHE A 31 4.77 -17.42 -2.10
C PHE A 31 4.52 -18.77 -2.79
N ALA A 32 3.32 -19.36 -2.64
CA ALA A 32 2.97 -20.57 -3.35
C ALA A 32 3.04 -20.40 -4.87
N VAL A 33 2.55 -19.28 -5.40
CA VAL A 33 2.66 -18.93 -6.83
C VAL A 33 4.12 -18.76 -7.23
N GLY A 34 4.95 -18.08 -6.44
CA GLY A 34 6.39 -17.93 -6.70
C GLY A 34 7.13 -19.25 -6.75
N ILE A 35 6.83 -20.17 -5.82
CA ILE A 35 7.40 -21.53 -5.80
C ILE A 35 6.92 -22.34 -7.02
N CYS A 36 5.64 -22.28 -7.36
CA CYS A 36 5.11 -22.96 -8.55
C CYS A 36 5.78 -22.42 -9.82
N PHE A 37 5.94 -21.09 -9.94
CA PHE A 37 6.64 -20.49 -11.06
C PHE A 37 8.10 -20.94 -11.16
N TYR A 38 8.80 -21.01 -10.01
CA TYR A 38 10.17 -21.51 -9.96
C TYR A 38 10.25 -22.98 -10.44
N LEU A 39 9.40 -23.86 -9.92
CA LEU A 39 9.47 -25.29 -10.22
C LEU A 39 9.02 -25.63 -11.64
N PHE A 40 7.89 -25.08 -12.09
CA PHE A 40 7.27 -25.47 -13.35
C PHE A 40 7.71 -24.63 -14.55
N PHE A 41 8.03 -23.36 -14.34
CA PHE A 41 8.40 -22.45 -15.43
C PHE A 41 9.91 -22.31 -15.57
N LEU A 42 10.63 -21.99 -14.51
CA LEU A 42 12.08 -21.87 -14.52
C LEU A 42 12.75 -23.25 -14.58
N GLY A 43 12.25 -24.23 -13.84
CA GLY A 43 12.73 -25.61 -13.82
C GLY A 43 12.25 -26.47 -15.00
N ASN A 44 11.63 -25.87 -16.02
CA ASN A 44 11.18 -26.62 -17.20
C ASN A 44 12.37 -27.26 -17.94
N PRO A 45 12.32 -28.56 -18.29
CA PRO A 45 13.37 -29.26 -19.05
C PRO A 45 13.83 -28.53 -20.32
N ALA A 46 12.92 -27.80 -20.98
CA ALA A 46 13.25 -27.00 -22.18
C ALA A 46 14.27 -25.87 -21.94
N ASN A 47 14.51 -25.49 -20.68
CA ASN A 47 15.48 -24.46 -20.32
C ASN A 47 16.90 -25.00 -20.17
N PHE A 48 17.11 -26.32 -20.24
CA PHE A 48 18.38 -26.99 -19.94
C PHE A 48 18.85 -27.91 -21.05
N ALA A 49 20.15 -28.06 -21.21
CA ALA A 49 20.74 -29.00 -22.13
C ALA A 49 20.34 -30.44 -21.76
N ASN A 50 19.97 -31.22 -22.77
CA ASN A 50 19.45 -32.61 -22.61
C ASN A 50 18.21 -32.74 -21.72
N GLY A 51 17.49 -31.65 -21.42
CA GLY A 51 16.32 -31.69 -20.55
C GLY A 51 16.60 -31.92 -19.07
N ASP A 52 17.85 -31.84 -18.66
CA ASP A 52 18.28 -32.07 -17.27
C ASP A 52 18.43 -30.74 -16.52
N PRO A 53 17.61 -30.45 -15.50
CA PRO A 53 17.73 -29.25 -14.66
C PRO A 53 19.10 -29.11 -13.97
N GLU A 54 19.85 -30.20 -13.78
CA GLU A 54 21.23 -30.16 -13.27
C GLU A 54 22.24 -29.80 -14.36
N GLY A 55 21.87 -29.91 -15.65
CA GLY A 55 22.69 -29.62 -16.79
C GLY A 55 22.94 -28.11 -17.01
N HIS A 56 23.59 -27.78 -18.14
CA HIS A 56 23.85 -26.38 -18.54
C HIS A 56 22.54 -25.67 -18.91
N PRO A 57 22.30 -24.42 -18.40
CA PRO A 57 21.15 -23.62 -18.80
C PRO A 57 21.30 -23.17 -20.28
N LEU A 58 20.25 -23.32 -21.07
CA LEU A 58 20.22 -22.90 -22.48
C LEU A 58 19.77 -21.45 -22.64
N ASN A 59 19.09 -20.90 -21.62
CA ASN A 59 18.52 -19.57 -21.66
C ASN A 59 18.57 -18.90 -20.28
N MET A 60 18.14 -17.62 -20.24
CA MET A 60 18.13 -16.83 -19.00
C MET A 60 17.23 -17.44 -17.91
N LEU A 61 16.13 -18.11 -18.27
CA LEU A 61 15.23 -18.74 -17.31
C LEU A 61 15.92 -19.91 -16.58
N GLY A 62 16.62 -20.78 -17.31
CA GLY A 62 17.45 -21.82 -16.74
C GLY A 62 18.60 -21.26 -15.87
N THR A 63 19.19 -20.14 -16.28
CA THR A 63 20.21 -19.44 -15.46
C THR A 63 19.63 -18.95 -14.15
N VAL A 64 18.42 -18.39 -14.16
CA VAL A 64 17.71 -17.95 -12.93
C VAL A 64 17.37 -19.15 -12.04
N TYR A 65 16.95 -20.29 -12.61
CA TYR A 65 16.72 -21.51 -11.85
C TYR A 65 17.97 -21.96 -11.10
N LYS A 66 19.15 -21.88 -11.74
CA LYS A 66 20.46 -22.21 -11.14
C LYS A 66 20.87 -21.27 -10.00
N GLY A 67 20.14 -20.19 -9.74
CA GLY A 67 20.33 -19.34 -8.56
C GLY A 67 20.02 -20.04 -7.22
N GLY A 68 19.54 -21.30 -7.27
CA GLY A 68 19.37 -22.15 -6.10
C GLY A 68 18.11 -21.84 -5.29
N TRP A 69 18.09 -22.33 -4.05
CA TRP A 69 16.90 -22.29 -3.18
C TRP A 69 16.51 -20.89 -2.67
N VAL A 70 17.38 -19.88 -2.84
CA VAL A 70 17.08 -18.48 -2.47
C VAL A 70 16.17 -17.83 -3.51
N VAL A 71 16.25 -18.23 -4.79
CA VAL A 71 15.42 -17.68 -5.87
C VAL A 71 13.92 -17.79 -5.62
N PRO A 72 13.37 -18.96 -5.23
CA PRO A 72 11.93 -19.06 -4.94
C PRO A 72 11.48 -18.14 -3.80
N ILE A 73 12.35 -17.80 -2.83
CA ILE A 73 12.04 -16.83 -1.78
C ILE A 73 11.94 -15.42 -2.39
N ILE A 74 12.91 -15.03 -3.21
CA ILE A 74 12.90 -13.72 -3.89
C ILE A 74 11.68 -13.60 -4.83
N LEU A 75 11.34 -14.65 -5.55
CA LEU A 75 10.14 -14.70 -6.40
C LEU A 75 8.86 -14.59 -5.57
N GLY A 76 8.80 -15.24 -4.41
CA GLY A 76 7.70 -15.11 -3.46
C GLY A 76 7.51 -13.67 -2.99
N LEU A 77 8.61 -12.97 -2.68
CA LEU A 77 8.59 -11.55 -2.33
C LEU A 77 8.10 -10.69 -3.50
N LEU A 78 8.58 -10.93 -4.72
CA LEU A 78 8.14 -10.22 -5.92
C LEU A 78 6.65 -10.43 -6.18
N CYS A 79 6.16 -11.66 -6.13
CA CYS A 79 4.74 -11.97 -6.28
C CYS A 79 3.91 -11.29 -5.18
N THR A 80 4.42 -11.22 -3.95
CA THR A 80 3.77 -10.50 -2.85
C THR A 80 3.63 -9.02 -3.15
N VAL A 81 4.68 -8.36 -3.65
CA VAL A 81 4.62 -6.94 -4.02
C VAL A 81 3.57 -6.71 -5.10
N ILE A 82 3.53 -7.55 -6.13
CA ILE A 82 2.56 -7.45 -7.22
C ILE A 82 1.13 -7.63 -6.68
N ALA A 83 0.88 -8.66 -5.89
CA ALA A 83 -0.43 -8.93 -5.32
C ALA A 83 -0.91 -7.81 -4.38
N MET A 84 -0.02 -7.31 -3.50
CA MET A 84 -0.31 -6.19 -2.62
C MET A 84 -0.52 -4.88 -3.39
N SER A 85 0.21 -4.68 -4.49
CA SER A 85 0.02 -3.50 -5.33
C SER A 85 -1.36 -3.49 -6.00
N VAL A 86 -1.82 -4.62 -6.51
CA VAL A 86 -3.18 -4.75 -7.07
C VAL A 86 -4.23 -4.48 -5.99
N GLU A 87 -4.06 -5.05 -4.81
CA GLU A 87 -4.96 -4.82 -3.68
C GLU A 87 -4.98 -3.33 -3.28
N ARG A 88 -3.82 -2.66 -3.22
CA ARG A 88 -3.75 -1.22 -2.90
C ARG A 88 -4.38 -0.34 -3.97
N ILE A 89 -4.25 -0.65 -5.26
CA ILE A 89 -4.94 0.08 -6.33
C ILE A 89 -6.44 0.06 -6.09
N ILE A 90 -7.01 -1.10 -5.78
CA ILE A 90 -8.45 -1.26 -5.55
C ILE A 90 -8.89 -0.50 -4.29
N ALA A 91 -8.15 -0.67 -3.17
CA ALA A 91 -8.47 -0.04 -1.89
C ALA A 91 -8.39 1.49 -1.95
N ILE A 92 -7.30 2.05 -2.48
CA ILE A 92 -7.13 3.50 -2.58
C ILE A 92 -8.14 4.11 -3.58
N SER A 93 -8.46 3.39 -4.66
CA SER A 93 -9.51 3.83 -5.58
C SER A 93 -10.89 3.87 -4.90
N ALA A 94 -11.19 2.91 -4.03
CA ALA A 94 -12.42 2.91 -3.24
C ALA A 94 -12.44 4.07 -2.21
N CYS A 95 -11.31 4.39 -1.57
CA CYS A 95 -11.17 5.53 -0.67
C CYS A 95 -11.33 6.88 -1.38
N SER A 96 -10.89 6.97 -2.63
CA SER A 96 -11.07 8.15 -3.49
C SER A 96 -12.55 8.40 -3.86
N GLY A 97 -13.38 7.36 -3.84
CA GLY A 97 -14.79 7.45 -4.22
C GLY A 97 -15.03 7.46 -5.73
N LYS A 98 -16.23 7.90 -6.13
CA LYS A 98 -16.69 7.92 -7.52
C LYS A 98 -16.35 9.26 -8.16
N GLY A 99 -15.30 9.30 -8.98
CA GLY A 99 -14.99 10.49 -9.74
C GLY A 99 -13.65 11.14 -9.39
N ASN A 100 -13.47 12.38 -9.85
CA ASN A 100 -12.22 13.11 -9.67
C ASN A 100 -12.27 13.91 -8.36
N VAL A 101 -11.35 13.63 -7.43
CA VAL A 101 -11.26 14.28 -6.11
C VAL A 101 -11.04 15.79 -6.25
N THR A 102 -10.24 16.25 -7.22
CA THR A 102 -10.00 17.69 -7.45
C THR A 102 -11.30 18.42 -7.80
N LYS A 103 -12.10 17.86 -8.74
CA LYS A 103 -13.40 18.43 -9.08
C LYS A 103 -14.37 18.38 -7.90
N PHE A 104 -14.32 17.32 -7.11
CA PHE A 104 -15.12 17.20 -5.89
C PHE A 104 -14.77 18.34 -4.91
N THR A 105 -13.49 18.56 -4.63
CA THR A 105 -13.00 19.64 -3.76
C THR A 105 -13.48 21.00 -4.25
N GLU A 106 -13.34 21.30 -5.55
CA GLU A 106 -13.82 22.56 -6.14
C GLU A 106 -15.34 22.74 -5.97
N ASN A 107 -16.12 21.68 -6.21
CA ASN A 107 -17.58 21.73 -6.09
C ASN A 107 -18.02 21.94 -4.64
N ILE A 108 -17.36 21.28 -3.67
CA ILE A 108 -17.62 21.49 -2.24
C ILE A 108 -17.32 22.94 -1.84
N LYS A 109 -16.14 23.48 -2.23
CA LYS A 109 -15.78 24.88 -1.96
C LYS A 109 -16.80 25.86 -2.52
N LYS A 110 -17.30 25.60 -3.73
CA LYS A 110 -18.36 26.43 -4.33
C LYS A 110 -19.65 26.36 -3.54
N ALA A 111 -20.11 25.15 -3.15
CA ALA A 111 -21.34 24.97 -2.36
C ALA A 111 -21.22 25.68 -0.99
N LEU A 112 -20.05 25.61 -0.34
CA LEU A 112 -19.78 26.28 0.94
C LEU A 112 -19.83 27.81 0.78
N LYS A 113 -19.23 28.34 -0.28
CA LYS A 113 -19.25 29.78 -0.60
C LYS A 113 -20.66 30.28 -0.87
N ASP A 114 -21.47 29.48 -1.59
CA ASP A 114 -22.89 29.79 -1.87
C ASP A 114 -23.77 29.63 -0.60
N GLY A 115 -23.24 29.06 0.50
CA GLY A 115 -23.97 28.80 1.74
C GLY A 115 -24.88 27.58 1.71
N ASP A 116 -24.79 26.76 0.67
CA ASP A 116 -25.64 25.59 0.46
C ASP A 116 -25.01 24.34 1.05
N ILE A 117 -25.13 24.19 2.38
CA ILE A 117 -24.63 23.01 3.12
C ILE A 117 -25.33 21.72 2.65
N ALA A 118 -26.63 21.80 2.31
CA ALA A 118 -27.37 20.62 1.85
C ALA A 118 -26.83 20.09 0.52
N LYS A 119 -26.45 21.00 -0.38
CA LYS A 119 -25.81 20.65 -1.64
C LYS A 119 -24.40 20.06 -1.42
N ALA A 120 -23.62 20.56 -0.47
CA ALA A 120 -22.33 20.00 -0.10
C ALA A 120 -22.48 18.55 0.39
N GLU A 121 -23.45 18.27 1.26
CA GLU A 121 -23.76 16.90 1.71
C GLU A 121 -24.21 15.97 0.56
N ASP A 122 -25.03 16.45 -0.37
CA ASP A 122 -25.44 15.67 -1.55
C ASP A 122 -24.25 15.32 -2.46
N LEU A 123 -23.30 16.25 -2.64
CA LEU A 123 -22.04 16.01 -3.35
C LEU A 123 -21.20 14.94 -2.66
N CYS A 124 -21.08 14.97 -1.34
CA CYS A 124 -20.40 13.93 -0.56
C CYS A 124 -21.07 12.55 -0.72
N ASN A 125 -22.40 12.49 -0.62
CA ASN A 125 -23.14 11.25 -0.79
C ASN A 125 -22.98 10.65 -2.21
N LYS A 126 -22.85 11.49 -3.23
CA LYS A 126 -22.59 11.05 -4.61
C LYS A 126 -21.15 10.59 -4.81
N GLN A 127 -20.17 11.30 -4.22
CA GLN A 127 -18.75 10.95 -4.31
C GLN A 127 -18.48 9.63 -3.60
N GLY A 128 -18.88 9.50 -2.33
CA GLY A 128 -18.54 8.36 -1.47
C GLY A 128 -17.05 8.25 -1.19
N GLY A 129 -16.66 7.20 -0.47
CA GLY A 129 -15.26 6.95 -0.10
C GLY A 129 -14.80 7.76 1.12
N SER A 130 -13.54 7.56 1.51
CA SER A 130 -12.97 8.14 2.74
C SER A 130 -12.95 9.68 2.73
N VAL A 131 -12.63 10.29 1.58
CA VAL A 131 -12.63 11.76 1.44
C VAL A 131 -14.01 12.33 1.72
N ALA A 132 -15.05 11.73 1.14
CA ALA A 132 -16.42 12.18 1.36
C ALA A 132 -16.91 11.94 2.79
N ASN A 133 -16.45 10.86 3.46
CA ASN A 133 -16.82 10.57 4.84
C ASN A 133 -16.26 11.63 5.81
N VAL A 134 -15.00 12.04 5.64
CA VAL A 134 -14.40 13.11 6.43
C VAL A 134 -15.16 14.42 6.25
N VAL A 135 -15.42 14.81 5.00
CA VAL A 135 -16.17 16.04 4.71
C VAL A 135 -17.61 16.00 5.26
N LEU A 136 -18.26 14.85 5.23
CA LEU A 136 -19.59 14.69 5.85
C LEU A 136 -19.55 14.85 7.37
N ALA A 137 -18.51 14.38 8.04
CA ALA A 137 -18.33 14.57 9.48
C ALA A 137 -18.14 16.06 9.80
N ASP A 138 -17.34 16.76 9.00
CA ASP A 138 -17.12 18.20 9.14
C ASP A 138 -18.42 18.99 8.96
N LEU A 139 -19.20 18.70 7.91
CA LEU A 139 -20.49 19.35 7.64
C LEU A 139 -21.51 19.05 8.75
N LYS A 140 -21.49 17.86 9.31
CA LYS A 140 -22.34 17.51 10.44
C LYS A 140 -21.95 18.31 11.69
N SER A 141 -20.66 18.41 12.00
CA SER A 141 -20.17 19.25 13.09
C SER A 141 -20.53 20.72 12.88
N TYR A 142 -20.38 21.22 11.64
CA TYR A 142 -20.81 22.57 11.25
C TYR A 142 -22.28 22.85 11.65
N ARG A 143 -23.21 21.97 11.29
CA ARG A 143 -24.64 22.10 11.66
C ARG A 143 -24.89 22.02 13.17
N GLU A 144 -24.21 21.12 13.86
CA GLU A 144 -24.35 20.98 15.31
C GLU A 144 -23.90 22.25 16.02
N MET A 145 -22.85 22.89 15.51
CA MET A 145 -22.30 24.12 16.08
C MET A 145 -23.19 25.37 15.77
N GLU A 146 -24.03 25.33 14.74
CA GLU A 146 -24.99 26.44 14.52
C GLU A 146 -25.93 26.66 15.71
N SER A 147 -26.39 25.59 16.35
CA SER A 147 -27.31 25.63 17.49
C SER A 147 -26.61 25.59 18.86
N ALA A 148 -25.30 25.41 18.93
CA ALA A 148 -24.59 25.25 20.19
C ALA A 148 -24.43 26.60 20.93
N PRO A 149 -24.72 26.68 22.24
CA PRO A 149 -24.62 27.92 23.02
C PRO A 149 -23.20 28.13 23.57
N ILE A 150 -22.17 28.09 22.72
CA ILE A 150 -20.75 28.25 23.05
C ILE A 150 -20.13 29.35 22.19
N LYS A 151 -18.92 29.82 22.57
CA LYS A 151 -18.22 30.89 21.86
C LYS A 151 -17.77 30.44 20.46
N LEU A 152 -17.66 31.40 19.54
CA LEU A 152 -17.26 31.16 18.15
C LEU A 152 -15.95 30.34 18.07
N LYS A 153 -14.94 30.70 18.82
CA LYS A 153 -13.65 29.99 18.85
C LYS A 153 -13.80 28.52 19.25
N GLU A 154 -14.70 28.22 20.20
CA GLU A 154 -14.98 26.86 20.65
C GLU A 154 -15.73 26.06 19.58
N LYS A 155 -16.63 26.74 18.82
CA LYS A 155 -17.34 26.13 17.69
C LYS A 155 -16.39 25.77 16.55
N VAL A 156 -15.53 26.69 16.16
CA VAL A 156 -14.50 26.45 15.11
C VAL A 156 -13.56 25.32 15.54
N ALA A 157 -13.10 25.33 16.80
CA ALA A 157 -12.28 24.25 17.32
C ALA A 157 -13.02 22.90 17.34
N ALA A 158 -14.32 22.87 17.60
CA ALA A 158 -15.11 21.63 17.55
C ALA A 158 -15.21 21.09 16.12
N ILE A 159 -15.34 21.93 15.10
CA ILE A 159 -15.33 21.52 13.70
C ILE A 159 -13.96 20.96 13.31
N GLN A 160 -12.86 21.63 13.71
CA GLN A 160 -11.50 21.17 13.46
C GLN A 160 -11.21 19.83 14.16
N ASN A 161 -11.64 19.67 15.41
CA ASN A 161 -11.49 18.40 16.13
C ASN A 161 -12.28 17.25 15.44
N ALA A 162 -13.48 17.53 14.94
CA ALA A 162 -14.26 16.54 14.21
C ALA A 162 -13.54 16.10 12.92
N HIS A 163 -12.90 17.05 12.22
CA HIS A 163 -12.06 16.77 11.06
C HIS A 163 -10.87 15.85 11.41
N GLU A 164 -10.12 16.20 12.45
CA GLU A 164 -8.96 15.43 12.90
C GLU A 164 -9.36 14.01 13.33
N GLU A 165 -10.45 13.89 14.11
CA GLU A 165 -10.95 12.60 14.57
C GLU A 165 -11.38 11.71 13.41
N GLU A 166 -12.15 12.22 12.45
CA GLU A 166 -12.62 11.44 11.33
C GLU A 166 -11.49 11.09 10.36
N THR A 167 -10.56 12.00 10.11
CA THR A 167 -9.34 11.74 9.33
C THR A 167 -8.51 10.63 9.97
N ALA A 168 -8.31 10.66 11.29
CA ALA A 168 -7.60 9.62 12.03
C ALA A 168 -8.30 8.25 11.94
N LEU A 169 -9.63 8.21 11.81
CA LEU A 169 -10.40 6.98 11.64
C LEU A 169 -10.34 6.41 10.21
N GLU A 170 -10.21 7.27 9.19
CA GLU A 170 -10.14 6.85 7.78
C GLU A 170 -8.70 6.52 7.33
N MET A 171 -7.66 7.14 7.91
CA MET A 171 -6.26 6.94 7.54
C MET A 171 -5.80 5.47 7.56
N PRO A 172 -6.13 4.65 8.59
CA PRO A 172 -5.74 3.25 8.62
C PRO A 172 -6.25 2.45 7.40
N THR A 173 -7.42 2.81 6.86
CA THR A 173 -7.97 2.15 5.66
C THR A 173 -7.13 2.44 4.42
N MET A 174 -6.60 3.66 4.30
CA MET A 174 -5.75 4.07 3.17
C MET A 174 -4.32 3.51 3.29
N THR A 175 -3.75 3.47 4.48
CA THR A 175 -2.36 3.07 4.72
C THR A 175 -2.17 1.58 4.98
N MET A 176 -3.26 0.82 5.21
CA MET A 176 -3.22 -0.62 5.47
C MET A 176 -2.40 -1.36 4.40
N ASN A 177 -1.59 -2.34 4.81
CA ASN A 177 -0.74 -3.17 3.95
C ASN A 177 0.43 -2.44 3.24
N LEU A 178 0.51 -1.10 3.27
CA LEU A 178 1.63 -0.34 2.73
C LEU A 178 2.96 -0.69 3.42
N PRO A 179 3.01 -0.89 4.75
CA PRO A 179 4.23 -1.30 5.44
C PRO A 179 4.81 -2.63 4.94
N ILE A 180 3.98 -3.54 4.40
CA ILE A 180 4.45 -4.81 3.82
C ILE A 180 5.29 -4.53 2.57
N ILE A 181 4.79 -3.68 1.66
CA ILE A 181 5.52 -3.30 0.45
C ILE A 181 6.83 -2.59 0.83
N ALA A 182 6.79 -1.67 1.79
CA ALA A 182 7.98 -0.97 2.30
C ALA A 182 9.02 -1.94 2.89
N THR A 183 8.58 -2.96 3.63
CA THR A 183 9.47 -3.97 4.21
C THR A 183 10.14 -4.81 3.13
N ILE A 184 9.44 -5.14 2.04
CA ILE A 184 10.00 -5.95 0.94
C ILE A 184 11.09 -5.18 0.18
N VAL A 185 11.10 -3.84 0.18
CA VAL A 185 12.21 -3.04 -0.36
C VAL A 185 13.55 -3.47 0.25
N THR A 186 13.58 -3.63 1.56
CA THR A 186 14.79 -4.04 2.31
C THR A 186 14.97 -5.55 2.27
N LEU A 187 13.92 -6.33 2.45
CA LEU A 187 14.00 -7.80 2.45
C LEU A 187 14.49 -8.35 1.11
N GLY A 188 14.08 -7.77 -0.02
CA GLY A 188 14.56 -8.18 -1.34
C GLY A 188 16.08 -8.09 -1.45
N THR A 189 16.64 -6.93 -1.08
CA THR A 189 18.09 -6.70 -1.11
C THR A 189 18.83 -7.59 -0.09
N LEU A 190 18.34 -7.70 1.15
CA LEU A 190 18.97 -8.51 2.19
C LEU A 190 18.95 -10.01 1.84
N THR A 191 17.84 -10.50 1.28
CA THR A 191 17.73 -11.90 0.83
C THR A 191 18.69 -12.18 -0.34
N ALA A 192 18.83 -11.21 -1.26
CA ALA A 192 19.80 -11.30 -2.35
C ALA A 192 21.23 -11.36 -1.86
N LEU A 193 21.59 -10.47 -0.93
CA LEU A 193 22.93 -10.45 -0.32
C LEU A 193 23.20 -11.75 0.42
N PHE A 194 22.25 -12.27 1.17
CA PHE A 194 22.37 -13.58 1.81
C PHE A 194 22.61 -14.70 0.79
N GLY A 195 21.87 -14.72 -0.32
CA GLY A 195 22.08 -15.66 -1.43
C GLY A 195 23.46 -15.55 -2.05
N THR A 196 23.98 -14.33 -2.19
CA THR A 196 25.35 -14.10 -2.70
C THR A 196 26.39 -14.72 -1.78
N VAL A 197 26.29 -14.48 -0.48
CA VAL A 197 27.21 -15.04 0.51
C VAL A 197 27.19 -16.57 0.48
N LEU A 198 26.00 -17.19 0.43
CA LEU A 198 25.87 -18.64 0.34
C LEU A 198 26.45 -19.23 -0.96
N GLY A 199 26.23 -18.57 -2.09
CA GLY A 199 26.81 -18.98 -3.38
C GLY A 199 28.34 -18.92 -3.35
N MET A 200 28.91 -17.86 -2.79
CA MET A 200 30.39 -17.74 -2.63
C MET A 200 30.98 -18.77 -1.67
N ILE A 201 30.31 -19.05 -0.54
CA ILE A 201 30.77 -20.11 0.40
C ILE A 201 30.83 -21.46 -0.32
N ARG A 202 29.79 -21.82 -1.12
CA ARG A 202 29.80 -23.07 -1.89
C ARG A 202 30.93 -23.12 -2.92
N SER A 203 31.15 -21.99 -3.63
CA SER A 203 32.23 -21.87 -4.61
C SER A 203 33.59 -22.16 -3.99
N PHE A 204 33.93 -21.53 -2.86
CA PHE A 204 35.21 -21.74 -2.18
C PHE A 204 35.31 -23.10 -1.51
N ALA A 205 34.21 -23.66 -0.99
CA ALA A 205 34.21 -25.03 -0.45
C ALA A 205 34.50 -26.07 -1.53
N ALA A 206 33.93 -25.93 -2.73
CA ALA A 206 34.20 -26.81 -3.86
C ALA A 206 35.66 -26.71 -4.33
N LEU A 207 36.22 -25.50 -4.40
CA LEU A 207 37.60 -25.27 -4.74
C LEU A 207 38.55 -25.93 -3.73
N ALA A 208 38.27 -25.84 -2.44
CA ALA A 208 39.07 -26.44 -1.38
C ALA A 208 39.03 -27.97 -1.41
N ALA A 209 37.88 -28.57 -1.69
CA ALA A 209 37.70 -30.04 -1.75
C ALA A 209 38.31 -30.65 -3.02
N GLY A 210 38.27 -29.95 -4.15
CA GLY A 210 38.75 -30.47 -5.45
C GLY A 210 40.24 -30.25 -5.74
N GLY A 211 41.04 -29.81 -4.77
CA GLY A 211 42.50 -29.60 -4.95
C GLY A 211 42.85 -28.56 -6.03
N GLY A 212 41.95 -27.61 -6.30
CA GLY A 212 42.16 -26.51 -7.26
C GLY A 212 41.67 -26.82 -8.70
N ALA A 213 41.19 -28.02 -8.98
CA ALA A 213 40.83 -28.47 -10.33
C ALA A 213 39.37 -28.25 -10.77
N ASP A 214 38.46 -27.96 -9.86
CA ASP A 214 37.04 -27.83 -10.20
C ASP A 214 36.63 -26.37 -10.50
N SER A 215 37.11 -25.87 -11.63
CA SER A 215 36.74 -24.53 -12.13
C SER A 215 35.24 -24.43 -12.50
N MET A 216 34.60 -25.56 -12.79
CA MET A 216 33.15 -25.61 -13.13
C MET A 216 32.29 -25.33 -11.89
N ALA A 217 32.58 -25.99 -10.77
CA ALA A 217 31.87 -25.78 -9.50
C ALA A 217 32.05 -24.35 -8.98
N LEU A 218 33.27 -23.80 -9.11
CA LEU A 218 33.55 -22.39 -8.80
C LEU A 218 32.69 -21.44 -9.64
N SER A 219 32.67 -21.63 -10.96
CA SER A 219 31.90 -20.81 -11.89
C SER A 219 30.37 -20.88 -11.61
N THR A 220 29.86 -22.08 -11.31
CA THR A 220 28.45 -22.30 -10.98
C THR A 220 28.04 -21.52 -9.74
N GLY A 221 28.80 -21.62 -8.64
CA GLY A 221 28.48 -20.92 -7.42
C GLY A 221 28.56 -19.40 -7.52
N ILE A 222 29.51 -18.87 -8.32
CA ILE A 222 29.57 -17.43 -8.63
C ILE A 222 28.34 -17.01 -9.44
N SER A 223 27.93 -17.79 -10.44
CA SER A 223 26.74 -17.53 -11.23
C SER A 223 25.48 -17.53 -10.37
N GLU A 224 25.33 -18.49 -9.46
CA GLU A 224 24.25 -18.54 -8.46
C GLU A 224 24.19 -17.25 -7.63
N ALA A 225 25.33 -16.81 -7.12
CA ALA A 225 25.45 -15.59 -6.33
C ALA A 225 24.99 -14.34 -7.12
N LEU A 226 25.42 -14.19 -8.35
CA LEU A 226 25.07 -13.05 -9.21
C LEU A 226 23.58 -13.03 -9.57
N VAL A 227 22.98 -14.18 -9.85
CA VAL A 227 21.54 -14.31 -10.12
C VAL A 227 20.72 -13.89 -8.91
N ASN A 228 21.09 -14.34 -7.72
CA ASN A 228 20.40 -13.96 -6.48
C ASN A 228 20.42 -12.44 -6.29
N THR A 229 21.60 -11.82 -6.48
CA THR A 229 21.74 -10.36 -6.34
C THR A 229 20.88 -9.62 -7.36
N ALA A 230 20.94 -9.99 -8.64
CA ALA A 230 20.18 -9.35 -9.69
C ALA A 230 18.67 -9.45 -9.44
N SER A 231 18.19 -10.64 -9.08
CA SER A 231 16.75 -10.89 -8.81
C SER A 231 16.25 -10.12 -7.60
N GLY A 232 17.04 -10.05 -6.52
CA GLY A 232 16.66 -9.33 -5.32
C GLY A 232 16.65 -7.81 -5.50
N ILE A 233 17.64 -7.25 -6.23
CA ILE A 233 17.67 -5.84 -6.59
C ILE A 233 16.45 -5.49 -7.44
N ALA A 234 16.09 -6.32 -8.43
CA ALA A 234 14.91 -6.12 -9.26
C ALA A 234 13.63 -6.10 -8.40
N THR A 235 13.51 -7.03 -7.45
CA THR A 235 12.37 -7.08 -6.51
C THR A 235 12.28 -5.81 -5.65
N SER A 236 13.39 -5.37 -5.08
CA SER A 236 13.46 -4.15 -4.27
C SER A 236 13.12 -2.91 -5.09
N TRP A 237 13.58 -2.82 -6.33
CA TRP A 237 13.28 -1.71 -7.24
C TRP A 237 11.79 -1.61 -7.54
N VAL A 238 11.13 -2.72 -7.87
CA VAL A 238 9.67 -2.75 -8.09
C VAL A 238 8.93 -2.34 -6.82
N SER A 239 9.38 -2.81 -5.64
CA SER A 239 8.78 -2.49 -4.35
C SER A 239 8.85 -1.01 -4.01
N VAL A 240 10.01 -0.36 -4.20
CA VAL A 240 10.16 1.06 -3.88
C VAL A 240 9.34 1.95 -4.81
N VAL A 241 9.26 1.61 -6.10
CA VAL A 241 8.41 2.33 -7.06
C VAL A 241 6.94 2.21 -6.68
N ALA A 242 6.47 0.99 -6.35
CA ALA A 242 5.10 0.75 -5.92
C ALA A 242 4.78 1.51 -4.63
N TYR A 243 5.64 1.42 -3.61
CA TYR A 243 5.48 2.10 -2.34
C TYR A 243 5.33 3.62 -2.51
N ASN A 244 6.26 4.24 -3.25
CA ASN A 244 6.22 5.68 -3.49
C ASN A 244 4.99 6.13 -4.28
N TYR A 245 4.56 5.32 -5.26
CA TYR A 245 3.32 5.60 -6.01
C TYR A 245 2.09 5.65 -5.09
N PHE A 246 1.93 4.66 -4.21
CA PHE A 246 0.79 4.60 -3.30
C PHE A 246 0.84 5.68 -2.23
N THR A 247 2.01 5.93 -1.63
CA THR A 247 2.20 7.01 -0.66
C THR A 247 1.79 8.36 -1.25
N ASN A 248 2.32 8.71 -2.42
CA ASN A 248 1.94 9.96 -3.11
C ASN A 248 0.44 10.05 -3.41
N LYS A 249 -0.21 8.91 -3.67
CA LYS A 249 -1.65 8.90 -3.94
C LYS A 249 -2.47 9.12 -2.67
N ILE A 250 -2.05 8.55 -1.55
CA ILE A 250 -2.64 8.77 -0.23
C ILE A 250 -2.45 10.21 0.20
N ASP A 251 -1.25 10.76 0.07
CA ASP A 251 -0.94 12.15 0.42
C ASP A 251 -1.85 13.14 -0.32
N LYS A 252 -2.13 12.89 -1.61
CA LYS A 252 -3.08 13.72 -2.38
C LYS A 252 -4.51 13.63 -1.85
N LEU A 253 -4.95 12.47 -1.37
CA LEU A 253 -6.28 12.32 -0.79
C LEU A 253 -6.36 13.04 0.56
N THR A 254 -5.34 12.87 1.41
CA THR A 254 -5.24 13.55 2.71
C THR A 254 -5.21 15.06 2.52
N PHE A 255 -4.38 15.57 1.60
CA PHE A 255 -4.34 16.99 1.28
C PHE A 255 -5.71 17.54 0.84
N ALA A 256 -6.47 16.78 0.04
CA ALA A 256 -7.82 17.19 -0.36
C ALA A 256 -8.80 17.23 0.83
N MET A 257 -8.69 16.30 1.78
CA MET A 257 -9.47 16.32 3.02
C MET A 257 -9.16 17.57 3.84
N ASP A 258 -7.87 17.82 4.10
CA ASP A 258 -7.40 18.96 4.90
C ASP A 258 -7.80 20.30 4.26
N GLU A 259 -7.70 20.42 2.93
CA GLU A 259 -8.07 21.61 2.18
C GLU A 259 -9.58 21.92 2.31
N ILE A 260 -10.42 20.89 2.28
CA ILE A 260 -11.88 21.05 2.46
C ILE A 260 -12.19 21.34 3.94
N GLY A 261 -11.59 20.62 4.88
CA GLY A 261 -11.79 20.81 6.32
C GLY A 261 -11.43 22.22 6.75
N TYR A 262 -10.27 22.73 6.29
CA TYR A 262 -9.90 24.14 6.50
C TYR A 262 -10.93 25.12 5.92
N THR A 263 -11.41 24.84 4.70
CA THR A 263 -12.42 25.70 4.05
C THR A 263 -13.74 25.70 4.83
N ILE A 264 -14.17 24.57 5.38
CA ILE A 264 -15.39 24.45 6.18
C ILE A 264 -15.26 25.29 7.47
N ALA A 265 -14.16 25.11 8.21
CA ALA A 265 -13.90 25.83 9.45
C ALA A 265 -13.86 27.36 9.23
N HIS A 266 -13.16 27.79 8.18
CA HIS A 266 -13.03 29.22 7.85
C HIS A 266 -14.36 29.82 7.33
N THR A 267 -15.11 29.07 6.53
CA THR A 267 -16.46 29.51 6.10
C THR A 267 -17.41 29.66 7.28
N TYR A 268 -17.26 28.80 8.31
CA TYR A 268 -18.05 28.94 9.54
C TYR A 268 -17.70 30.22 10.27
N GLU A 269 -16.40 30.52 10.44
CA GLU A 269 -15.92 31.74 11.10
C GLU A 269 -16.39 33.01 10.38
N ASP A 270 -16.27 33.07 9.06
CA ASP A 270 -16.66 34.22 8.24
C ASP A 270 -18.18 34.51 8.30
N LYS A 271 -19.01 33.47 8.39
CA LYS A 271 -20.47 33.63 8.43
C LYS A 271 -21.04 33.96 9.82
N HIS A 272 -20.24 33.77 10.87
CA HIS A 272 -20.63 34.00 12.24
C HIS A 272 -19.64 34.95 12.94
N PRO A 273 -19.42 36.20 12.44
CA PRO A 273 -18.48 37.12 13.08
C PRO A 273 -18.87 37.35 14.54
N GLU A 274 -17.90 37.38 15.44
CA GLU A 274 -18.13 37.77 16.83
C GLU A 274 -18.69 39.20 16.83
N ALA A 275 -19.90 39.39 17.40
CA ALA A 275 -20.55 40.70 17.57
C ALA A 275 -19.90 41.51 18.69
#